data_524e6fb57f86b7aaec04e1d12acbc103
#
_entry.id   524e6fb57f86b7aaec04e1d12acbc103
#
_cell.length_a   1.000
_cell.length_b   1.000
_cell.length_c   1.000
_cell.angle_alpha   90.00
_cell.angle_beta   90.00
_cell.angle_gamma   90.00
#
_symmetry.space_group_name_H-M   'P 1'
#
loop_
_entity.id
_entity.type
_entity.pdbx_description
1 polymer ?
#
loop_
_entity_poly.entity_id
_entity_poly.type
_entity_poly.pdbx_seq_one_letter_code
_entity_poly.pdbx_strand_id
1 'polypeptide(L)'
;MRRIFSLLLCLMLLAPTAALADKTVTITFTGDVTLGSEEKKRSKDFSFDTMAANQGYEYFFANVRDFFAEDDLTVINLEGVLSDSKKQENTKKTYRFRGPTDFVNILTCSSIEACNIANNHTMDFGKQGYSATLATLQATGLGAFGNDEVFIYEKDGIRIAFMSVNSTGFNNRKSWTKEEMARLKSEEGVSCIIYVFHGGTEYGRVRNNTQENVARFVIDNGADLVVMHHPHVVQGFDIYNNRSICYSLGNFCFGGNKEVRALEAMVVRATLTFADDGTYLGQQLALYPANISGTNPVNNYQPLLVSGEAAEAAMKLAQRDTDFTLNPFDEALGCALQDYLPAN
;
A
#
# COMPACT_ATOMS: atom_id res chain seq x y z
N MET A 1 83.43 8.05 17.09
CA MET A 1 82.35 8.20 16.09
C MET A 1 81.12 7.44 16.56
N ARG A 2 80.18 8.13 17.22
CA ARG A 2 78.90 7.53 17.65
C ARG A 2 77.81 7.81 16.58
N ARG A 3 77.30 6.74 15.98
CA ARG A 3 76.19 6.82 15.03
C ARG A 3 74.91 6.84 15.82
N ILE A 4 74.10 7.93 15.71
CA ILE A 4 72.77 8.07 16.25
C ILE A 4 71.80 7.55 15.19
N PHE A 5 71.08 6.46 15.52
CA PHE A 5 69.98 5.96 14.71
C PHE A 5 68.69 6.68 15.15
N SER A 6 68.17 7.55 14.30
CA SER A 6 66.86 8.15 14.49
C SER A 6 65.78 7.15 14.07
N LEU A 7 65.02 6.67 15.02
CA LEU A 7 63.79 5.85 14.76
C LEU A 7 62.64 6.82 14.43
N LEU A 8 62.23 6.82 13.17
CA LEU A 8 61.05 7.52 12.74
C LEU A 8 59.81 6.66 13.10
N LEU A 9 59.07 7.06 14.13
CA LEU A 9 57.83 6.40 14.54
C LEU A 9 56.69 6.98 13.65
N CYS A 10 56.27 6.24 12.61
CA CYS A 10 55.05 6.55 11.85
C CYS A 10 53.85 6.25 12.72
N LEU A 11 53.25 7.29 13.33
CA LEU A 11 51.91 7.22 13.89
C LEU A 11 50.91 7.15 12.71
N MET A 12 50.40 5.97 12.39
CA MET A 12 49.18 5.84 11.59
C MET A 12 48.04 6.34 12.46
N LEU A 13 47.52 7.53 12.17
CA LEU A 13 46.24 8.02 12.66
C LEU A 13 45.14 7.16 12.02
N LEU A 14 44.68 6.13 12.72
CA LEU A 14 43.41 5.50 12.43
C LEU A 14 42.31 6.54 12.70
N ALA A 15 41.88 7.24 11.67
CA ALA A 15 40.62 8.02 11.76
C ALA A 15 39.52 7.00 12.07
N PRO A 16 38.70 7.24 13.10
CA PRO A 16 37.52 6.42 13.30
C PRO A 16 36.64 6.58 12.05
N THR A 17 36.45 5.49 11.31
CA THR A 17 35.36 5.43 10.34
C THR A 17 34.08 5.52 11.16
N ALA A 18 33.45 6.70 11.19
CA ALA A 18 32.11 6.79 11.69
C ALA A 18 31.29 5.75 10.88
N ALA A 19 30.79 4.74 11.57
CA ALA A 19 29.78 3.89 10.97
C ALA A 19 28.60 4.83 10.66
N LEU A 20 28.37 5.08 9.39
CA LEU A 20 27.21 5.83 8.94
C LEU A 20 25.99 4.98 9.30
N ALA A 21 24.96 5.60 9.84
CA ALA A 21 23.74 4.91 10.24
C ALA A 21 22.95 4.53 8.99
N ASP A 22 22.42 3.31 8.97
CA ASP A 22 21.52 2.87 7.90
C ASP A 22 20.35 3.86 7.73
N LYS A 23 19.98 4.11 6.47
CA LYS A 23 18.82 4.95 6.13
C LYS A 23 17.54 4.11 6.19
N THR A 24 16.45 4.70 6.63
CA THR A 24 15.16 4.03 6.64
C THR A 24 14.10 4.85 5.92
N VAL A 25 13.18 4.12 5.26
CA VAL A 25 11.96 4.69 4.70
C VAL A 25 10.79 3.88 5.23
N THR A 26 9.81 4.58 5.80
CA THR A 26 8.58 4.00 6.35
C THR A 26 7.42 4.22 5.39
N ILE A 27 6.75 3.14 4.99
CA ILE A 27 5.63 3.20 4.04
C ILE A 27 4.43 2.48 4.64
N THR A 28 3.30 3.17 4.70
CA THR A 28 2.04 2.59 5.19
C THR A 28 1.15 2.17 4.02
N PHE A 29 0.59 0.97 4.10
CA PHE A 29 -0.39 0.43 3.17
C PHE A 29 -1.70 0.16 3.89
N THR A 30 -2.82 0.53 3.25
CA THR A 30 -4.17 0.25 3.77
C THR A 30 -4.89 -0.79 2.91
N GLY A 31 -6.07 -1.22 3.35
CA GLY A 31 -7.01 -1.98 2.51
C GLY A 31 -7.60 -1.15 1.37
N ASP A 32 -8.62 -1.70 0.70
CA ASP A 32 -9.27 -1.08 -0.45
C ASP A 32 -10.00 0.22 -0.07
N VAL A 33 -9.76 1.28 -0.84
CA VAL A 33 -10.35 2.61 -0.68
C VAL A 33 -11.21 2.94 -1.89
N THR A 34 -12.49 3.19 -1.67
CA THR A 34 -13.42 3.65 -2.71
C THR A 34 -13.99 5.00 -2.32
N LEU A 35 -13.59 6.05 -3.04
CA LEU A 35 -14.08 7.40 -2.82
C LEU A 35 -15.32 7.67 -3.70
N GLY A 36 -16.49 7.50 -3.12
CA GLY A 36 -17.75 7.65 -3.81
C GLY A 36 -18.62 6.40 -3.79
N SER A 37 -19.78 6.49 -4.38
CA SER A 37 -20.78 5.43 -4.39
C SER A 37 -21.10 4.99 -5.81
N GLU A 38 -21.88 3.91 -5.93
CA GLU A 38 -22.56 3.59 -7.19
C GLU A 38 -23.46 4.74 -7.62
N GLU A 39 -23.49 5.07 -8.91
CA GLU A 39 -24.25 6.22 -9.46
C GLU A 39 -25.70 6.28 -8.95
N LYS A 40 -26.40 5.14 -8.91
CA LYS A 40 -27.79 5.04 -8.43
C LYS A 40 -27.98 5.24 -6.92
N LYS A 41 -26.90 5.21 -6.15
CA LYS A 41 -26.90 5.30 -4.69
C LYS A 41 -26.39 6.64 -4.16
N ARG A 42 -25.74 7.46 -4.99
CA ARG A 42 -25.05 8.69 -4.58
C ARG A 42 -25.91 9.69 -3.78
N SER A 43 -27.18 9.80 -4.12
CA SER A 43 -28.13 10.69 -3.43
C SER A 43 -28.92 10.03 -2.30
N LYS A 44 -28.55 8.79 -1.91
CA LYS A 44 -29.22 8.10 -0.82
C LYS A 44 -28.66 8.54 0.52
N ASP A 45 -29.53 8.55 1.53
CA ASP A 45 -29.09 8.75 2.91
C ASP A 45 -27.96 7.76 3.27
N PHE A 46 -26.98 8.26 4.02
CA PHE A 46 -25.77 7.49 4.41
C PHE A 46 -24.98 6.93 3.23
N SER A 47 -25.10 7.48 2.02
CA SER A 47 -24.14 7.20 0.96
C SER A 47 -22.83 7.94 1.26
N PHE A 48 -21.72 7.46 0.68
CA PHE A 48 -20.44 8.15 0.79
C PHE A 48 -20.54 9.62 0.35
N ASP A 49 -21.22 9.86 -0.78
CA ASP A 49 -21.41 11.20 -1.34
C ASP A 49 -22.21 12.11 -0.41
N THR A 50 -23.29 11.62 0.21
CA THR A 50 -24.06 12.43 1.18
C THR A 50 -23.29 12.65 2.48
N MET A 51 -22.47 11.70 2.91
CA MET A 51 -21.56 11.88 4.05
C MET A 51 -20.51 12.95 3.75
N ALA A 52 -19.89 12.93 2.55
CA ALA A 52 -18.96 13.96 2.14
C ALA A 52 -19.57 15.36 2.11
N ALA A 53 -20.80 15.47 1.57
CA ALA A 53 -21.52 16.74 1.53
C ALA A 53 -21.88 17.29 2.93
N ASN A 54 -22.19 16.41 3.88
CA ASN A 54 -22.64 16.80 5.22
C ASN A 54 -21.49 17.00 6.22
N GLN A 55 -20.41 16.24 6.11
CA GLN A 55 -19.32 16.18 7.08
C GLN A 55 -18.03 16.84 6.59
N GLY A 56 -17.87 17.03 5.26
CA GLY A 56 -16.62 17.50 4.66
C GLY A 56 -15.61 16.39 4.44
N TYR A 57 -14.48 16.75 3.82
CA TYR A 57 -13.48 15.77 3.36
C TYR A 57 -12.60 15.21 4.49
N GLU A 58 -12.32 16.01 5.51
CA GLU A 58 -11.51 15.59 6.66
C GLU A 58 -12.15 14.49 7.52
N TYR A 59 -13.46 14.28 7.35
CA TYR A 59 -14.24 13.30 8.09
C TYR A 59 -13.72 11.87 7.92
N PHE A 60 -13.39 11.47 6.68
CA PHE A 60 -13.22 10.06 6.30
C PHE A 60 -12.01 9.39 6.96
N PHE A 61 -10.89 10.08 7.06
CA PHE A 61 -9.66 9.55 7.68
C PHE A 61 -9.32 10.22 9.02
N ALA A 62 -10.29 10.88 9.64
CA ALA A 62 -10.06 11.63 10.89
C ALA A 62 -9.40 10.80 11.99
N ASN A 63 -9.73 9.50 12.09
CA ASN A 63 -9.20 8.62 13.13
C ASN A 63 -7.79 8.08 12.85
N VAL A 64 -7.28 8.26 11.63
CA VAL A 64 -6.00 7.67 11.19
C VAL A 64 -5.06 8.67 10.53
N ARG A 65 -5.51 9.91 10.30
CA ARG A 65 -4.71 10.95 9.65
C ARG A 65 -3.40 11.22 10.39
N ASP A 66 -3.45 11.36 11.70
CA ASP A 66 -2.26 11.65 12.49
C ASP A 66 -1.29 10.47 12.50
N PHE A 67 -1.80 9.23 12.47
CA PHE A 67 -1.00 8.03 12.29
C PHE A 67 -0.32 8.00 10.90
N PHE A 68 -1.01 8.38 9.83
CA PHE A 68 -0.41 8.46 8.49
C PHE A 68 0.67 9.56 8.42
N ALA A 69 0.48 10.68 9.11
CA ALA A 69 1.46 11.76 9.14
C ALA A 69 2.79 11.40 9.84
N GLU A 70 2.89 10.24 10.49
CA GLU A 70 4.11 9.75 11.14
C GLU A 70 5.03 8.97 10.20
N ASP A 71 4.54 8.53 9.05
CA ASP A 71 5.34 7.80 8.07
C ASP A 71 5.94 8.72 7.00
N ASP A 72 6.67 8.13 6.06
CA ASP A 72 7.24 8.86 4.92
C ASP A 72 6.32 8.85 3.70
N LEU A 73 5.42 7.88 3.61
CA LEU A 73 4.54 7.69 2.47
C LEU A 73 3.37 6.76 2.83
N THR A 74 2.15 7.25 2.77
CA THR A 74 0.95 6.41 2.83
C THR A 74 0.43 6.10 1.43
N VAL A 75 0.27 4.81 1.14
CA VAL A 75 -0.16 4.26 -0.15
C VAL A 75 -1.51 3.57 0.00
N ILE A 76 -2.46 3.90 -0.87
CA ILE A 76 -3.78 3.26 -0.91
C ILE A 76 -4.03 2.55 -2.25
N ASN A 77 -4.93 1.58 -2.26
CA ASN A 77 -5.58 1.12 -3.50
C ASN A 77 -6.86 1.92 -3.73
N LEU A 78 -6.83 2.85 -4.71
CA LEU A 78 -7.98 3.65 -5.09
C LEU A 78 -8.90 2.85 -6.02
N GLU A 79 -9.87 2.16 -5.45
CA GLU A 79 -10.78 1.27 -6.16
C GLU A 79 -12.03 2.01 -6.64
N GLY A 80 -11.95 2.51 -7.86
CA GLY A 80 -12.96 3.35 -8.51
C GLY A 80 -12.32 4.45 -9.35
N VAL A 81 -13.12 5.40 -9.77
CA VAL A 81 -12.65 6.55 -10.54
C VAL A 81 -13.03 7.88 -9.89
N LEU A 82 -12.18 8.90 -10.07
CA LEU A 82 -12.47 10.29 -9.77
C LEU A 82 -12.81 11.00 -11.08
N SER A 83 -14.09 11.32 -11.28
CA SER A 83 -14.56 11.95 -12.52
C SER A 83 -15.87 12.69 -12.31
N ASP A 84 -15.99 13.91 -12.85
CA ASP A 84 -17.22 14.69 -12.83
C ASP A 84 -18.20 14.25 -13.94
N SER A 85 -17.72 13.39 -14.82
CA SER A 85 -18.51 12.86 -15.93
C SER A 85 -18.87 11.39 -15.72
N LYS A 86 -20.12 11.03 -15.97
CA LYS A 86 -20.59 9.65 -16.04
C LYS A 86 -20.59 9.07 -17.47
N LYS A 87 -20.01 9.79 -18.43
CA LYS A 87 -19.86 9.27 -19.80
C LYS A 87 -19.00 8.02 -19.77
N GLN A 88 -19.27 7.10 -20.69
CA GLN A 88 -18.60 5.79 -20.80
C GLN A 88 -18.81 4.88 -19.59
N GLU A 89 -19.84 5.10 -18.77
CA GLU A 89 -20.21 4.18 -17.69
C GLU A 89 -20.40 2.75 -18.25
N ASN A 90 -19.69 1.78 -17.67
CA ASN A 90 -19.78 0.38 -18.06
C ASN A 90 -21.03 -0.28 -17.43
N THR A 91 -22.18 -0.03 -18.00
CA THR A 91 -23.47 -0.54 -17.50
C THR A 91 -23.61 -2.07 -17.52
N LYS A 92 -22.65 -2.80 -18.12
CA LYS A 92 -22.60 -4.26 -18.09
C LYS A 92 -22.10 -4.82 -16.77
N LYS A 93 -21.36 -4.01 -15.98
CA LYS A 93 -20.90 -4.38 -14.64
C LYS A 93 -22.01 -4.17 -13.62
N THR A 94 -22.08 -5.02 -12.61
CA THR A 94 -23.03 -4.89 -11.49
C THR A 94 -22.68 -3.70 -10.60
N TYR A 95 -21.41 -3.58 -10.24
CA TYR A 95 -20.89 -2.51 -9.39
C TYR A 95 -20.00 -1.58 -10.19
N ARG A 96 -20.17 -0.28 -10.07
CA ARG A 96 -19.37 0.77 -10.70
C ARG A 96 -19.24 1.91 -9.71
N PHE A 97 -18.01 2.31 -9.43
CA PHE A 97 -17.68 3.30 -8.40
C PHE A 97 -17.11 4.57 -9.02
N ARG A 98 -17.69 5.69 -8.62
CA ARG A 98 -17.25 7.01 -9.07
C ARG A 98 -17.45 8.04 -7.96
N GLY A 99 -16.38 8.80 -7.67
CA GLY A 99 -16.48 10.08 -6.96
C GLY A 99 -16.30 11.26 -7.90
N PRO A 100 -16.77 12.46 -7.55
CA PRO A 100 -16.36 13.68 -8.23
C PRO A 100 -14.87 13.94 -8.05
N THR A 101 -14.26 14.72 -8.93
CA THR A 101 -12.81 14.98 -8.91
C THR A 101 -12.35 15.65 -7.61
N ASP A 102 -13.18 16.46 -6.99
CA ASP A 102 -12.88 17.15 -5.72
C ASP A 102 -12.76 16.20 -4.50
N PHE A 103 -13.20 14.92 -4.63
CA PHE A 103 -12.96 13.92 -3.59
C PHE A 103 -11.46 13.57 -3.42
N VAL A 104 -10.60 13.99 -4.33
CA VAL A 104 -9.15 13.92 -4.13
C VAL A 104 -8.73 14.69 -2.86
N ASN A 105 -9.47 15.72 -2.46
CA ASN A 105 -9.21 16.47 -1.24
C ASN A 105 -9.34 15.61 0.03
N ILE A 106 -10.11 14.52 -0.02
CA ILE A 106 -10.16 13.53 1.07
C ILE A 106 -8.78 12.91 1.30
N LEU A 107 -8.01 12.67 0.24
CA LEU A 107 -6.66 12.11 0.33
C LEU A 107 -5.65 13.17 0.79
N THR A 108 -5.65 14.33 0.14
CA THR A 108 -4.66 15.38 0.40
C THR A 108 -4.77 16.00 1.81
N CYS A 109 -5.96 15.99 2.43
CA CYS A 109 -6.12 16.45 3.82
C CYS A 109 -5.85 15.35 4.86
N SER A 110 -5.43 14.15 4.43
CA SER A 110 -5.31 12.96 5.28
C SER A 110 -3.94 12.31 5.29
N SER A 111 -2.89 12.99 4.83
CA SER A 111 -1.52 12.45 4.70
C SER A 111 -1.51 11.15 3.92
N ILE A 112 -2.10 11.17 2.72
CA ILE A 112 -2.07 10.07 1.74
C ILE A 112 -1.40 10.63 0.50
N GLU A 113 -0.26 10.03 0.10
CA GLU A 113 0.61 10.58 -0.93
C GLU A 113 0.60 9.79 -2.22
N ALA A 114 0.19 8.52 -2.22
CA ALA A 114 0.20 7.71 -3.44
C ALA A 114 -0.99 6.75 -3.56
N CYS A 115 -1.41 6.50 -4.80
CA CYS A 115 -2.56 5.68 -5.13
C CYS A 115 -2.21 4.61 -6.17
N ASN A 116 -2.47 3.34 -5.84
CA ASN A 116 -2.64 2.32 -6.85
C ASN A 116 -3.96 2.54 -7.60
N ILE A 117 -3.88 2.64 -8.93
CA ILE A 117 -5.05 2.79 -9.82
C ILE A 117 -5.24 1.60 -10.75
N ALA A 118 -4.56 0.46 -10.53
CA ALA A 118 -4.73 -0.76 -11.31
C ALA A 118 -5.59 -1.77 -10.57
N ASN A 119 -6.90 -1.65 -10.70
CA ASN A 119 -7.87 -2.57 -10.11
C ASN A 119 -9.01 -2.89 -11.09
N ASN A 120 -9.95 -3.73 -10.69
CA ASN A 120 -11.09 -4.11 -11.53
C ASN A 120 -12.07 -2.94 -11.77
N HIS A 121 -12.02 -1.86 -10.97
CA HIS A 121 -12.87 -0.67 -11.10
C HIS A 121 -12.22 0.50 -11.84
N THR A 122 -10.94 0.39 -12.24
CA THR A 122 -10.20 1.41 -13.00
C THR A 122 -10.95 1.90 -14.24
N MET A 123 -11.64 1.00 -14.93
CA MET A 123 -12.34 1.27 -16.20
C MET A 123 -13.87 1.31 -16.06
N ASP A 124 -14.40 1.55 -14.89
CA ASP A 124 -15.85 1.63 -14.66
C ASP A 124 -16.53 2.70 -15.50
N PHE A 125 -15.81 3.76 -15.81
CA PHE A 125 -16.24 4.86 -16.68
C PHE A 125 -15.30 5.01 -17.89
N GLY A 126 -14.80 3.89 -18.39
CA GLY A 126 -13.96 3.79 -19.59
C GLY A 126 -12.67 4.60 -19.50
N LYS A 127 -12.06 4.86 -20.65
CA LYS A 127 -10.83 5.63 -20.74
C LYS A 127 -11.00 7.06 -20.21
N GLN A 128 -12.17 7.65 -20.35
CA GLN A 128 -12.42 9.01 -19.86
C GLN A 128 -12.37 9.07 -18.34
N GLY A 129 -12.98 8.11 -17.64
CA GLY A 129 -12.91 8.02 -16.18
C GLY A 129 -11.48 7.79 -15.69
N TYR A 130 -10.76 6.86 -16.33
CA TYR A 130 -9.35 6.60 -16.03
C TYR A 130 -8.47 7.85 -16.18
N SER A 131 -8.55 8.51 -17.35
CA SER A 131 -7.76 9.72 -17.61
C SER A 131 -8.09 10.86 -16.65
N ALA A 132 -9.38 11.02 -16.27
CA ALA A 132 -9.78 12.02 -15.29
C ALA A 132 -9.17 11.71 -13.92
N THR A 133 -9.20 10.46 -13.47
CA THR A 133 -8.60 10.03 -12.21
C THR A 133 -7.10 10.33 -12.19
N LEU A 134 -6.37 9.89 -13.21
CA LEU A 134 -4.93 10.12 -13.32
C LEU A 134 -4.58 11.61 -13.31
N ALA A 135 -5.26 12.41 -14.13
CA ALA A 135 -5.05 13.85 -14.18
C ALA A 135 -5.36 14.55 -12.85
N THR A 136 -6.39 14.09 -12.13
CA THR A 136 -6.77 14.63 -10.81
C THR A 136 -5.69 14.35 -9.77
N LEU A 137 -5.16 13.12 -9.71
CA LEU A 137 -4.08 12.76 -8.79
C LEU A 137 -2.80 13.56 -9.12
N GLN A 138 -2.41 13.62 -10.38
CA GLN A 138 -1.23 14.37 -10.82
C GLN A 138 -1.33 15.87 -10.52
N ALA A 139 -2.51 16.47 -10.73
CA ALA A 139 -2.73 17.90 -10.49
C ALA A 139 -2.61 18.28 -8.99
N THR A 140 -2.81 17.32 -8.08
CA THR A 140 -2.66 17.50 -6.62
C THR A 140 -1.31 17.05 -6.09
N GLY A 141 -0.39 16.58 -6.95
CA GLY A 141 0.93 16.10 -6.56
C GLY A 141 0.95 14.70 -5.95
N LEU A 142 -0.19 13.98 -5.99
CA LEU A 142 -0.25 12.61 -5.51
C LEU A 142 0.40 11.66 -6.51
N GLY A 143 1.19 10.71 -6.00
CA GLY A 143 1.72 9.61 -6.78
C GLY A 143 0.59 8.73 -7.31
N ALA A 144 0.66 8.37 -8.59
CA ALA A 144 -0.28 7.43 -9.19
C ALA A 144 0.51 6.33 -9.91
N PHE A 145 0.16 5.09 -9.67
CA PHE A 145 0.81 3.96 -10.33
C PHE A 145 -0.18 2.84 -10.63
N GLY A 146 0.20 2.04 -11.60
CA GLY A 146 -0.58 0.89 -12.04
C GLY A 146 -0.88 0.92 -13.53
N ASN A 147 -1.00 -0.24 -14.14
CA ASN A 147 -1.04 -0.49 -15.56
C ASN A 147 0.27 -0.02 -16.24
N ASP A 148 0.27 1.12 -16.94
CA ASP A 148 1.46 1.68 -17.60
C ASP A 148 2.16 2.77 -16.77
N GLU A 149 1.54 3.19 -15.65
CA GLU A 149 2.07 4.23 -14.78
C GLU A 149 2.99 3.59 -13.72
N VAL A 150 4.21 4.12 -13.59
CA VAL A 150 5.15 3.80 -12.51
C VAL A 150 5.33 5.05 -11.67
N PHE A 151 5.23 4.92 -10.35
CA PHE A 151 5.54 5.99 -9.42
C PHE A 151 6.88 5.71 -8.74
N ILE A 152 7.78 6.70 -8.73
CA ILE A 152 9.06 6.63 -8.02
C ILE A 152 9.03 7.63 -6.89
N TYR A 153 9.10 7.14 -5.65
CA TYR A 153 9.28 7.93 -4.45
C TYR A 153 10.77 8.10 -4.19
N GLU A 154 11.20 9.31 -3.84
CA GLU A 154 12.60 9.62 -3.55
C GLU A 154 12.75 10.33 -2.21
N LYS A 155 13.62 9.80 -1.35
CA LYS A 155 14.00 10.39 -0.07
C LYS A 155 15.47 10.09 0.24
N ASP A 156 16.24 11.11 0.59
CA ASP A 156 17.66 11.01 0.99
C ASP A 156 18.55 10.23 -0.02
N GLY A 157 18.23 10.34 -1.31
CA GLY A 157 18.89 9.61 -2.39
C GLY A 157 18.45 8.15 -2.55
N ILE A 158 17.49 7.69 -1.76
CA ILE A 158 16.84 6.39 -1.91
C ILE A 158 15.68 6.53 -2.89
N ARG A 159 15.63 5.67 -3.90
CA ARG A 159 14.56 5.64 -4.91
C ARG A 159 13.79 4.33 -4.81
N ILE A 160 12.49 4.43 -4.57
CA ILE A 160 11.58 3.29 -4.41
C ILE A 160 10.52 3.37 -5.52
N ALA A 161 10.46 2.34 -6.35
CA ALA A 161 9.48 2.27 -7.42
C ALA A 161 8.24 1.48 -7.01
N PHE A 162 7.07 1.98 -7.41
CA PHE A 162 5.79 1.33 -7.24
C PHE A 162 5.24 0.93 -8.60
N MET A 163 4.89 -0.34 -8.73
CA MET A 163 4.28 -0.93 -9.92
C MET A 163 3.03 -1.70 -9.55
N SER A 164 2.08 -1.78 -10.44
CA SER A 164 0.86 -2.55 -10.21
C SER A 164 0.20 -2.98 -11.51
N VAL A 165 -0.39 -4.18 -11.48
CA VAL A 165 -1.31 -4.67 -12.51
C VAL A 165 -2.41 -5.46 -11.82
N ASN A 166 -3.64 -5.38 -12.32
CA ASN A 166 -4.74 -6.20 -11.82
C ASN A 166 -4.76 -7.60 -12.44
N SER A 167 -5.55 -8.51 -11.87
CA SER A 167 -5.63 -9.92 -12.29
C SER A 167 -6.02 -10.11 -13.76
N THR A 168 -6.89 -9.27 -14.30
CA THR A 168 -7.34 -9.38 -15.70
C THR A 168 -6.28 -8.94 -16.70
N GLY A 169 -5.38 -8.04 -16.29
CA GLY A 169 -4.29 -7.52 -17.13
C GLY A 169 -2.97 -8.27 -16.99
N PHE A 170 -2.75 -8.98 -15.89
CA PHE A 170 -1.44 -9.50 -15.51
C PHE A 170 -0.80 -10.41 -16.57
N ASN A 171 -1.54 -11.39 -17.09
CA ASN A 171 -0.99 -12.32 -18.08
C ASN A 171 -0.51 -11.61 -19.35
N ASN A 172 -1.21 -10.58 -19.79
CA ASN A 172 -0.85 -9.79 -20.97
C ASN A 172 0.33 -8.85 -20.73
N ARG A 173 0.61 -8.53 -19.45
CA ARG A 173 1.66 -7.59 -19.05
C ARG A 173 2.85 -8.28 -18.35
N LYS A 174 2.84 -9.60 -18.28
CA LYS A 174 3.87 -10.36 -17.59
C LYS A 174 5.30 -10.08 -18.11
N SER A 175 5.46 -10.03 -19.44
CA SER A 175 6.75 -9.68 -20.05
C SER A 175 7.13 -8.23 -19.76
N TRP A 176 6.20 -7.29 -19.93
CA TRP A 176 6.41 -5.88 -19.60
C TRP A 176 6.80 -5.69 -18.14
N THR A 177 6.09 -6.35 -17.20
CA THR A 177 6.40 -6.27 -15.77
C THR A 177 7.85 -6.66 -15.48
N LYS A 178 8.32 -7.77 -16.07
CA LYS A 178 9.71 -8.22 -15.93
C LYS A 178 10.71 -7.24 -16.52
N GLU A 179 10.46 -6.79 -17.74
CA GLU A 179 11.35 -5.87 -18.47
C GLU A 179 11.42 -4.51 -17.75
N GLU A 180 10.29 -3.99 -17.28
CA GLU A 180 10.22 -2.72 -16.58
C GLU A 180 10.91 -2.77 -15.21
N MET A 181 10.77 -3.84 -14.45
CA MET A 181 11.52 -4.02 -13.19
C MET A 181 13.04 -4.03 -13.43
N ALA A 182 13.49 -4.72 -14.47
CA ALA A 182 14.90 -4.73 -14.85
C ALA A 182 15.39 -3.33 -15.26
N ARG A 183 14.61 -2.60 -16.04
CA ARG A 183 14.91 -1.23 -16.46
C ARG A 183 15.00 -0.28 -15.25
N LEU A 184 14.04 -0.34 -14.33
CA LEU A 184 14.01 0.49 -13.13
C LEU A 184 15.27 0.31 -12.28
N LYS A 185 15.72 -0.93 -12.07
CA LYS A 185 16.94 -1.20 -11.30
C LYS A 185 18.21 -0.81 -12.05
N SER A 186 18.30 -1.05 -13.37
CA SER A 186 19.54 -0.83 -14.13
C SER A 186 19.71 0.60 -14.66
N GLU A 187 18.64 1.25 -15.08
CA GLU A 187 18.69 2.55 -15.76
C GLU A 187 18.26 3.70 -14.86
N GLU A 188 17.28 3.45 -13.95
CA GLU A 188 16.75 4.49 -13.07
C GLU A 188 17.40 4.49 -11.67
N GLY A 189 18.28 3.52 -11.36
CA GLY A 189 18.92 3.42 -10.05
C GLY A 189 17.95 3.23 -8.88
N VAL A 190 16.86 2.49 -9.12
CA VAL A 190 15.86 2.17 -8.10
C VAL A 190 16.45 1.17 -7.09
N SER A 191 16.44 1.55 -5.84
CA SER A 191 16.95 0.74 -4.72
C SER A 191 16.00 -0.40 -4.34
N CYS A 192 14.68 -0.15 -4.42
CA CYS A 192 13.64 -1.08 -3.98
C CYS A 192 12.43 -0.99 -4.90
N ILE A 193 11.81 -2.13 -5.22
CA ILE A 193 10.56 -2.20 -6.00
C ILE A 193 9.46 -2.79 -5.13
N ILE A 194 8.38 -2.04 -4.97
CA ILE A 194 7.15 -2.49 -4.33
C ILE A 194 6.14 -2.81 -5.41
N TYR A 195 5.65 -4.03 -5.41
CA TYR A 195 4.65 -4.45 -6.37
C TYR A 195 3.28 -4.60 -5.71
N VAL A 196 2.30 -3.86 -6.21
CA VAL A 196 0.91 -3.97 -5.77
C VAL A 196 0.13 -4.82 -6.78
N PHE A 197 -0.71 -5.72 -6.29
CA PHE A 197 -1.55 -6.56 -7.15
C PHE A 197 -3.00 -6.54 -6.67
N HIS A 198 -3.92 -6.30 -7.59
CA HIS A 198 -5.35 -6.33 -7.29
C HIS A 198 -5.98 -7.57 -7.91
N GLY A 199 -6.23 -8.59 -7.11
CA GLY A 199 -6.77 -9.86 -7.57
C GLY A 199 -6.94 -10.88 -6.44
N GLY A 200 -7.64 -11.95 -6.76
CA GLY A 200 -8.03 -12.98 -5.80
C GLY A 200 -9.49 -13.35 -5.96
N THR A 201 -10.11 -13.82 -4.90
CA THR A 201 -11.54 -14.17 -4.85
C THR A 201 -12.23 -13.25 -3.84
N GLU A 202 -13.23 -12.47 -4.28
CA GLU A 202 -14.01 -11.61 -3.39
C GLU A 202 -14.56 -12.43 -2.20
N TYR A 203 -14.37 -11.91 -1.00
CA TYR A 203 -14.74 -12.53 0.29
C TYR A 203 -14.09 -13.89 0.57
N GLY A 204 -13.13 -14.33 -0.25
CA GLY A 204 -12.29 -15.50 0.02
C GLY A 204 -11.30 -15.18 1.14
N ARG A 205 -11.38 -15.91 2.27
CA ARG A 205 -10.53 -15.69 3.45
C ARG A 205 -9.18 -16.42 3.40
N VAL A 206 -8.90 -17.07 2.28
CA VAL A 206 -7.64 -17.78 2.00
C VAL A 206 -7.19 -17.38 0.61
N ARG A 207 -5.91 -17.09 0.48
CA ARG A 207 -5.28 -16.78 -0.81
C ARG A 207 -5.50 -17.89 -1.84
N ASN A 208 -5.51 -17.56 -3.08
CA ASN A 208 -5.63 -18.54 -4.15
C ASN A 208 -4.33 -18.64 -4.97
N ASN A 209 -4.22 -19.69 -5.78
CA ASN A 209 -3.03 -19.95 -6.60
C ASN A 209 -2.65 -18.78 -7.53
N THR A 210 -3.61 -17.97 -7.96
CA THR A 210 -3.31 -16.80 -8.80
C THR A 210 -2.50 -15.77 -8.00
N GLN A 211 -2.91 -15.48 -6.76
CA GLN A 211 -2.21 -14.57 -5.88
C GLN A 211 -0.78 -15.07 -5.59
N GLU A 212 -0.63 -16.34 -5.21
CA GLU A 212 0.69 -16.95 -4.97
C GLU A 212 1.60 -16.91 -6.21
N ASN A 213 1.08 -17.31 -7.35
CA ASN A 213 1.86 -17.34 -8.60
C ASN A 213 2.31 -15.94 -9.03
N VAL A 214 1.47 -14.93 -8.85
CA VAL A 214 1.84 -13.53 -9.13
C VAL A 214 2.91 -13.07 -8.15
N ALA A 215 2.73 -13.28 -6.85
CA ALA A 215 3.70 -12.86 -5.83
C ALA A 215 5.08 -13.45 -6.11
N ARG A 216 5.17 -14.75 -6.31
CA ARG A 216 6.43 -15.44 -6.60
C ARG A 216 7.05 -14.94 -7.90
N PHE A 217 6.24 -14.80 -8.96
CA PHE A 217 6.74 -14.29 -10.24
C PHE A 217 7.36 -12.90 -10.10
N VAL A 218 6.71 -11.96 -9.41
CA VAL A 218 7.24 -10.59 -9.31
C VAL A 218 8.46 -10.53 -8.40
N ILE A 219 8.52 -11.31 -7.33
CA ILE A 219 9.69 -11.42 -6.46
C ILE A 219 10.88 -12.02 -7.23
N ASP A 220 10.68 -13.09 -7.99
CA ASP A 220 11.72 -13.71 -8.82
C ASP A 220 12.25 -12.76 -9.91
N ASN A 221 11.50 -11.70 -10.25
CA ASN A 221 11.90 -10.69 -11.23
C ASN A 221 12.28 -9.34 -10.61
N GLY A 222 12.41 -9.25 -9.28
CA GLY A 222 13.04 -8.11 -8.62
C GLY A 222 12.15 -7.25 -7.72
N ALA A 223 10.91 -7.66 -7.44
CA ALA A 223 10.11 -7.02 -6.40
C ALA A 223 10.66 -7.34 -5.00
N ASP A 224 10.70 -6.34 -4.13
CA ASP A 224 11.24 -6.45 -2.77
C ASP A 224 10.12 -6.53 -1.71
N LEU A 225 8.91 -6.09 -2.03
CA LEU A 225 7.70 -6.21 -1.22
C LEU A 225 6.50 -6.38 -2.14
N VAL A 226 5.55 -7.25 -1.77
CA VAL A 226 4.30 -7.44 -2.49
C VAL A 226 3.11 -7.17 -1.58
N VAL A 227 2.21 -6.28 -2.01
CA VAL A 227 0.96 -5.96 -1.31
C VAL A 227 -0.21 -6.21 -2.24
N MET A 228 -1.22 -6.94 -1.78
CA MET A 228 -2.36 -7.32 -2.61
C MET A 228 -3.69 -6.84 -2.05
N HIS A 229 -4.65 -6.71 -2.97
CA HIS A 229 -5.99 -6.17 -2.76
C HIS A 229 -7.05 -6.99 -3.50
N HIS A 230 -8.33 -6.66 -3.37
CA HIS A 230 -9.50 -7.23 -4.07
C HIS A 230 -10.34 -8.22 -3.26
N PRO A 231 -9.81 -9.10 -2.38
CA PRO A 231 -10.68 -10.00 -1.62
C PRO A 231 -11.66 -9.30 -0.67
N HIS A 232 -11.46 -8.02 -0.34
CA HIS A 232 -12.29 -7.22 0.58
C HIS A 232 -12.41 -7.79 2.01
N VAL A 233 -11.55 -8.72 2.34
CA VAL A 233 -11.39 -9.36 3.66
C VAL A 233 -9.92 -9.54 3.95
N VAL A 234 -9.53 -9.54 5.22
CA VAL A 234 -8.15 -9.84 5.62
C VAL A 234 -7.81 -11.28 5.24
N GLN A 235 -6.71 -11.43 4.51
CA GLN A 235 -6.00 -12.69 4.25
C GLN A 235 -4.65 -12.69 4.95
N GLY A 236 -3.88 -13.76 4.78
CA GLY A 236 -2.61 -13.95 5.44
C GLY A 236 -1.43 -13.22 4.79
N PHE A 237 -0.28 -13.57 5.35
CA PHE A 237 1.04 -13.10 4.94
C PHE A 237 1.91 -14.30 4.53
N ASP A 238 2.92 -14.04 3.74
CA ASP A 238 3.89 -15.06 3.35
C ASP A 238 5.29 -14.44 3.26
N ILE A 239 6.30 -15.29 3.28
CA ILE A 239 7.70 -14.93 3.07
C ILE A 239 8.24 -15.81 1.95
N TYR A 240 8.67 -15.21 0.88
CA TYR A 240 9.28 -15.90 -0.25
C TYR A 240 10.59 -15.21 -0.64
N ASN A 241 11.69 -15.97 -0.67
CA ASN A 241 13.04 -15.45 -0.94
C ASN A 241 13.37 -14.21 -0.08
N ASN A 242 13.10 -14.27 1.23
CA ASN A 242 13.25 -13.16 2.19
C ASN A 242 12.51 -11.88 1.79
N ARG A 243 11.40 -12.00 1.09
CA ARG A 243 10.50 -10.89 0.72
C ARG A 243 9.12 -11.14 1.31
N SER A 244 8.53 -10.11 1.90
CA SER A 244 7.20 -10.18 2.47
C SER A 244 6.12 -10.10 1.39
N ILE A 245 5.06 -10.85 1.59
CA ILE A 245 3.85 -10.83 0.78
C ILE A 245 2.67 -10.59 1.71
N CYS A 246 1.85 -9.57 1.43
CA CYS A 246 0.58 -9.28 2.09
C CYS A 246 -0.54 -9.63 1.10
N TYR A 247 -1.31 -10.70 1.32
CA TYR A 247 -2.27 -11.19 0.32
C TYR A 247 -3.58 -10.39 0.25
N SER A 248 -4.08 -9.86 1.34
CA SER A 248 -5.19 -8.90 1.34
C SER A 248 -5.29 -8.19 2.69
N LEU A 249 -5.43 -6.89 2.62
CA LEU A 249 -5.60 -6.04 3.81
C LEU A 249 -7.08 -5.76 4.15
N GLY A 250 -8.02 -6.35 3.37
CA GLY A 250 -9.44 -6.08 3.48
C GLY A 250 -9.86 -4.77 2.83
N ASN A 251 -11.04 -4.28 3.21
CA ASN A 251 -11.45 -2.91 2.88
C ASN A 251 -10.80 -1.91 3.86
N PHE A 252 -10.87 -0.63 3.53
CA PHE A 252 -10.53 0.43 4.46
C PHE A 252 -11.60 1.54 4.42
N CYS A 253 -11.39 2.67 3.76
CA CYS A 253 -12.44 3.66 3.55
C CYS A 253 -13.22 3.32 2.27
N PHE A 254 -14.27 2.50 2.39
CA PHE A 254 -14.92 1.88 1.24
C PHE A 254 -16.34 2.39 1.01
N GLY A 255 -16.51 3.31 0.06
CA GLY A 255 -17.80 3.93 -0.29
C GLY A 255 -18.79 3.01 -1.03
N GLY A 256 -18.33 1.86 -1.52
CA GLY A 256 -19.17 0.91 -2.25
C GLY A 256 -20.25 0.22 -1.41
N ASN A 257 -20.08 0.15 -0.09
CA ASN A 257 -20.94 -0.59 0.81
C ASN A 257 -21.55 0.32 1.89
N LYS A 258 -22.87 0.48 1.89
CA LYS A 258 -23.61 1.11 3.00
C LYS A 258 -23.58 0.24 4.27
N GLU A 259 -23.64 -1.08 4.12
CA GLU A 259 -23.60 -2.02 5.22
C GLU A 259 -22.22 -2.68 5.30
N VAL A 260 -21.72 -2.83 6.52
CA VAL A 260 -20.45 -3.51 6.79
C VAL A 260 -20.63 -5.01 6.58
N ARG A 261 -19.94 -5.58 5.60
CA ARG A 261 -19.94 -7.03 5.33
C ARG A 261 -18.78 -7.76 6.01
N ALA A 262 -17.64 -7.11 6.08
CA ALA A 262 -16.47 -7.52 6.84
C ALA A 262 -15.96 -6.26 7.54
N LEU A 263 -15.87 -6.32 8.86
CA LEU A 263 -15.51 -5.14 9.66
C LEU A 263 -13.99 -5.02 9.75
N GLU A 264 -13.31 -6.15 9.85
CA GLU A 264 -11.87 -6.21 10.09
C GLU A 264 -11.09 -5.82 8.84
N ALA A 265 -10.06 -5.04 9.05
CA ALA A 265 -9.04 -4.65 8.09
C ALA A 265 -7.65 -4.77 8.72
N MET A 266 -6.63 -4.63 7.88
CA MET A 266 -5.24 -4.53 8.32
C MET A 266 -4.60 -3.31 7.68
N VAL A 267 -3.85 -2.54 8.46
CA VAL A 267 -2.90 -1.55 7.96
C VAL A 267 -1.50 -2.12 8.16
N VAL A 268 -0.65 -2.01 7.16
CA VAL A 268 0.73 -2.50 7.24
C VAL A 268 1.67 -1.33 7.09
N ARG A 269 2.54 -1.11 8.07
CA ARG A 269 3.67 -0.19 7.94
C ARG A 269 4.95 -0.99 7.71
N ALA A 270 5.55 -0.79 6.55
CA ALA A 270 6.83 -1.39 6.19
C ALA A 270 7.95 -0.40 6.46
N THR A 271 8.93 -0.79 7.29
CA THR A 271 10.20 -0.09 7.44
C THR A 271 11.22 -0.74 6.53
N LEU A 272 11.63 -0.04 5.50
CA LEU A 272 12.65 -0.46 4.54
C LEU A 272 14.00 0.11 4.97
N THR A 273 15.02 -0.72 5.04
CA THR A 273 16.38 -0.34 5.47
C THR A 273 17.34 -0.34 4.29
N PHE A 274 18.19 0.67 4.21
CA PHE A 274 19.16 0.87 3.14
C PHE A 274 20.52 1.25 3.71
N ALA A 275 21.59 0.78 3.11
CA ALA A 275 22.94 1.30 3.35
C ALA A 275 23.07 2.73 2.83
N ASP A 276 24.13 3.42 3.22
CA ASP A 276 24.39 4.80 2.79
C ASP A 276 24.49 4.99 1.27
N ASP A 277 24.95 3.96 0.57
CA ASP A 277 25.06 3.95 -0.91
C ASP A 277 23.74 3.67 -1.62
N GLY A 278 22.65 3.46 -0.85
CA GLY A 278 21.31 3.15 -1.37
C GLY A 278 21.06 1.65 -1.58
N THR A 279 21.99 0.78 -1.22
CA THR A 279 21.74 -0.66 -1.29
C THR A 279 20.63 -1.07 -0.33
N TYR A 280 19.62 -1.76 -0.81
CA TYR A 280 18.54 -2.28 0.01
C TYR A 280 19.04 -3.41 0.93
N LEU A 281 18.84 -3.25 2.24
CA LEU A 281 19.30 -4.19 3.26
C LEU A 281 18.23 -5.11 3.81
N GLY A 282 16.95 -4.72 3.71
CA GLY A 282 15.85 -5.54 4.21
C GLY A 282 14.67 -4.72 4.68
N GLN A 283 13.73 -5.41 5.31
CA GLN A 283 12.45 -4.82 5.74
C GLN A 283 11.92 -5.40 7.04
N GLN A 284 11.12 -4.62 7.73
CA GLN A 284 10.33 -5.05 8.88
C GLN A 284 8.89 -4.57 8.71
N LEU A 285 7.93 -5.44 8.97
CA LEU A 285 6.51 -5.10 8.90
C LEU A 285 5.92 -4.92 10.31
N ALA A 286 5.18 -3.84 10.50
CA ALA A 286 4.29 -3.66 11.63
C ALA A 286 2.85 -3.78 11.14
N LEU A 287 2.10 -4.73 11.72
CA LEU A 287 0.71 -5.02 11.37
C LEU A 287 -0.19 -4.30 12.37
N TYR A 288 -0.97 -3.36 11.89
CA TYR A 288 -1.92 -2.59 12.68
C TYR A 288 -3.34 -3.08 12.38
N PRO A 289 -3.95 -3.84 13.29
CA PRO A 289 -5.35 -4.22 13.17
C PRO A 289 -6.25 -2.99 13.08
N ALA A 290 -7.25 -3.04 12.20
CA ALA A 290 -8.16 -1.94 11.98
C ALA A 290 -9.59 -2.41 11.73
N ASN A 291 -10.54 -1.51 11.91
CA ASN A 291 -11.92 -1.67 11.47
C ASN A 291 -12.20 -0.64 10.37
N ILE A 292 -12.99 -1.04 9.36
CA ILE A 292 -13.38 -0.17 8.24
C ILE A 292 -14.37 0.92 8.63
N SER A 293 -14.99 0.79 9.81
CA SER A 293 -16.05 1.66 10.28
C SER A 293 -16.09 1.68 11.80
N GLY A 294 -16.34 2.84 12.37
CA GLY A 294 -16.61 2.99 13.80
C GLY A 294 -18.02 2.53 14.21
N THR A 295 -18.87 2.17 13.25
CA THR A 295 -20.25 1.71 13.46
C THR A 295 -20.57 0.45 12.68
N ASN A 296 -21.49 -0.37 13.19
CA ASN A 296 -21.95 -1.61 12.58
C ASN A 296 -23.46 -1.80 12.93
N PRO A 297 -24.34 -2.18 12.00
CA PRO A 297 -24.05 -2.63 10.62
C PRO A 297 -23.92 -1.51 9.57
N VAL A 298 -24.25 -0.27 9.89
CA VAL A 298 -24.17 0.84 8.94
C VAL A 298 -22.74 1.36 8.88
N ASN A 299 -22.17 1.42 7.68
CA ASN A 299 -20.84 1.95 7.46
C ASN A 299 -20.84 3.48 7.60
N ASN A 300 -20.01 4.01 8.50
CA ASN A 300 -19.79 5.44 8.65
C ASN A 300 -18.58 5.94 7.83
N TYR A 301 -17.90 5.05 7.10
CA TYR A 301 -16.74 5.36 6.24
C TYR A 301 -15.54 5.99 6.98
N GLN A 302 -15.46 5.77 8.29
CA GLN A 302 -14.36 6.21 9.14
C GLN A 302 -13.58 5.01 9.65
N PRO A 303 -12.55 4.55 8.94
CA PRO A 303 -11.69 3.50 9.44
C PRO A 303 -10.94 3.97 10.70
N LEU A 304 -10.60 3.01 11.56
CA LEU A 304 -9.86 3.26 12.79
C LEU A 304 -8.96 2.07 13.13
N LEU A 305 -7.82 2.34 13.74
CA LEU A 305 -6.99 1.30 14.34
C LEU A 305 -7.68 0.79 15.60
N VAL A 306 -7.52 -0.50 15.89
CA VAL A 306 -8.19 -1.17 17.03
C VAL A 306 -7.19 -1.87 17.92
N SER A 307 -7.58 -2.09 19.19
CA SER A 307 -6.84 -2.78 20.23
C SER A 307 -7.70 -3.86 20.88
N GLY A 308 -7.16 -4.58 21.85
CA GLY A 308 -7.87 -5.60 22.62
C GLY A 308 -8.47 -6.70 21.75
N GLU A 309 -9.67 -7.15 22.10
CA GLU A 309 -10.37 -8.24 21.42
C GLU A 309 -10.57 -8.00 19.91
N ALA A 310 -10.75 -6.75 19.47
CA ALA A 310 -10.91 -6.41 18.06
C ALA A 310 -9.58 -6.59 17.29
N ALA A 311 -8.45 -6.22 17.90
CA ALA A 311 -7.13 -6.43 17.31
C ALA A 311 -6.82 -7.94 17.23
N GLU A 312 -7.08 -8.70 18.30
CA GLU A 312 -6.90 -10.14 18.31
C GLU A 312 -7.75 -10.85 17.23
N ALA A 313 -8.99 -10.39 17.02
CA ALA A 313 -9.87 -10.92 15.98
C ALA A 313 -9.27 -10.74 14.59
N ALA A 314 -8.78 -9.55 14.26
CA ALA A 314 -8.13 -9.26 12.97
C ALA A 314 -6.82 -10.05 12.80
N MET A 315 -5.98 -10.15 13.84
CA MET A 315 -4.76 -10.96 13.83
C MET A 315 -5.06 -12.45 13.62
N LYS A 316 -6.12 -12.96 14.23
CA LYS A 316 -6.57 -14.35 14.02
C LYS A 316 -7.00 -14.62 12.58
N LEU A 317 -7.63 -13.65 11.92
CA LEU A 317 -7.96 -13.75 10.49
C LEU A 317 -6.69 -13.79 9.62
N ALA A 318 -5.73 -12.91 9.89
CA ALA A 318 -4.44 -12.90 9.22
C ALA A 318 -3.67 -14.23 9.43
N GLN A 319 -3.58 -14.70 10.66
CA GLN A 319 -2.90 -15.96 10.99
C GLN A 319 -3.52 -17.18 10.27
N ARG A 320 -4.82 -17.16 10.01
CA ARG A 320 -5.55 -18.29 9.38
C ARG A 320 -4.98 -18.68 8.00
N ASP A 321 -4.44 -17.72 7.26
CA ASP A 321 -3.90 -17.89 5.91
C ASP A 321 -2.39 -17.62 5.86
N THR A 322 -1.71 -17.72 7.00
CA THR A 322 -0.26 -17.53 7.15
C THR A 322 0.38 -18.85 7.58
N ASP A 323 1.37 -19.31 6.82
CA ASP A 323 2.02 -20.63 7.04
C ASP A 323 3.08 -20.60 8.15
N PHE A 324 3.43 -19.43 8.66
CA PHE A 324 4.31 -19.23 9.81
C PHE A 324 3.55 -18.55 10.96
N THR A 325 4.13 -18.51 12.13
CA THR A 325 3.51 -17.83 13.28
C THR A 325 3.77 -16.33 13.20
N LEU A 326 2.72 -15.54 13.08
CA LEU A 326 2.81 -14.09 13.21
C LEU A 326 3.12 -13.73 14.67
N ASN A 327 3.96 -12.72 14.88
CA ASN A 327 4.16 -12.14 16.19
C ASN A 327 2.82 -11.60 16.72
N PRO A 328 2.51 -11.76 18.01
CA PRO A 328 1.25 -11.32 18.57
C PRO A 328 1.11 -9.79 18.55
N PHE A 329 -0.12 -9.31 18.64
CA PHE A 329 -0.40 -7.90 18.86
C PHE A 329 0.14 -7.48 20.23
N ASP A 330 0.87 -6.37 20.26
CA ASP A 330 1.41 -5.74 21.47
C ASP A 330 0.63 -4.45 21.74
N GLU A 331 -0.08 -4.42 22.86
CA GLU A 331 -0.91 -3.28 23.28
C GLU A 331 -0.08 -1.98 23.49
N ALA A 332 1.16 -2.10 23.92
CA ALA A 332 2.02 -0.93 24.16
C ALA A 332 2.54 -0.32 22.83
N LEU A 333 2.75 -1.16 21.82
CA LEU A 333 3.16 -0.72 20.48
C LEU A 333 1.94 -0.38 19.60
N GLY A 334 0.75 -0.88 19.94
CA GLY A 334 -0.45 -0.76 19.11
C GLY A 334 -0.38 -1.55 17.80
N CYS A 335 0.55 -2.49 17.68
CA CYS A 335 0.75 -3.29 16.48
C CYS A 335 1.34 -4.67 16.79
N ALA A 336 1.34 -5.55 15.80
CA ALA A 336 2.10 -6.79 15.80
C ALA A 336 3.38 -6.60 14.97
N LEU A 337 4.48 -6.27 15.64
CA LEU A 337 5.77 -6.04 14.99
C LEU A 337 6.39 -7.37 14.60
N GLN A 338 6.55 -7.60 13.29
CA GLN A 338 7.14 -8.82 12.75
C GLN A 338 8.67 -8.77 12.78
N ASP A 339 9.31 -9.91 12.62
CA ASP A 339 10.76 -10.00 12.58
C ASP A 339 11.33 -9.29 11.35
N TYR A 340 12.54 -8.75 11.49
CA TYR A 340 13.28 -8.15 10.38
C TYR A 340 13.68 -9.22 9.37
N LEU A 341 13.41 -8.98 8.10
CA LEU A 341 13.80 -9.83 6.98
C LEU A 341 14.96 -9.16 6.24
N PRO A 342 16.20 -9.69 6.33
CA PRO A 342 17.33 -9.15 5.58
C PRO A 342 17.14 -9.40 4.07
N ALA A 343 17.60 -8.46 3.26
CA ALA A 343 17.80 -8.68 1.83
C ALA A 343 18.92 -9.70 1.65
N ASN A 344 18.77 -10.65 0.72
CA ASN A 344 19.80 -11.65 0.42
C ASN A 344 21.02 -11.02 -0.24
#